data_f8feb7377d9ce859e0d9c9682dd5b985
#
_entry.id   f8feb7377d9ce859e0d9c9682dd5b985
#
_cell.length_a   1.000
_cell.length_b   1.000
_cell.length_c   1.000
_cell.angle_alpha   90.00
_cell.angle_beta   90.00
_cell.angle_gamma   90.00
#
_symmetry.space_group_name_H-M   'P 1'
#
loop_
_entity.id
_entity.type
_entity.pdbx_description
1 polymer ?
#
loop_
_entity_poly.entity_id
_entity_poly.type
_entity_poly.pdbx_seq_one_letter_code
_entity_poly.pdbx_strand_id
1 'polypeptide(L)'
;MEEKIKSLQYKTKANDVDEKGIVTVAVNGIGVKDSQNDISMPGSFNKTLKENIGRMRWFLNHRTDQLLGVPLNGKETEGNLVMVGQLNLEKQIGRDTLADYKLFAENGRTLEHSIGVKAIKRDSVDPCKVLEWRMMEYSTLTSWGSNPQTFLVNIKSATADQVKEAVDFVRKAFLQHGYSDERLKGYDME
;
A
#
# COMPACT_ATOMS: atom_id res chain seq x y z
N MET A 1 -33.22 4.35 18.16
CA MET A 1 -32.60 5.43 17.39
C MET A 1 -31.56 4.78 16.50
N GLU A 2 -31.91 4.50 15.26
CA GLU A 2 -30.99 3.96 14.26
C GLU A 2 -30.15 5.11 13.68
N GLU A 3 -28.90 5.20 14.06
CA GLU A 3 -27.97 6.09 13.40
C GLU A 3 -27.63 5.54 12.00
N LYS A 4 -28.07 6.25 10.99
CA LYS A 4 -27.70 6.01 9.60
C LYS A 4 -26.19 6.15 9.45
N ILE A 5 -25.52 5.02 9.28
CA ILE A 5 -24.14 4.96 8.81
C ILE A 5 -24.12 5.57 7.40
N LYS A 6 -23.70 6.83 7.28
CA LYS A 6 -23.39 7.42 5.99
C LYS A 6 -22.12 6.75 5.46
N SER A 7 -22.26 5.84 4.52
CA SER A 7 -21.14 5.35 3.71
C SER A 7 -20.54 6.55 2.99
N LEU A 8 -19.34 6.95 3.37
CA LEU A 8 -18.51 7.89 2.63
C LEU A 8 -18.10 7.22 1.32
N GLN A 9 -18.89 7.41 0.27
CA GLN A 9 -18.52 6.99 -1.08
C GLN A 9 -17.40 7.92 -1.56
N TYR A 10 -16.19 7.39 -1.60
CA TYR A 10 -15.12 8.00 -2.35
C TYR A 10 -15.43 7.80 -3.84
N LYS A 11 -16.00 8.82 -4.47
CA LYS A 11 -16.18 8.85 -5.92
C LYS A 11 -14.83 9.15 -6.57
N THR A 12 -14.00 8.16 -6.73
CA THR A 12 -12.98 8.20 -7.77
C THR A 12 -13.73 8.30 -9.09
N LYS A 13 -13.61 9.43 -9.79
CA LYS A 13 -14.23 9.57 -11.10
C LYS A 13 -13.57 8.55 -12.02
N ALA A 14 -14.32 7.57 -12.48
CA ALA A 14 -13.88 6.51 -13.39
C ALA A 14 -13.32 7.05 -14.73
N ASN A 15 -13.49 8.35 -15.01
CA ASN A 15 -13.07 9.00 -16.26
C ASN A 15 -11.59 9.39 -16.31
N ASP A 16 -10.82 9.09 -15.29
CA ASP A 16 -9.41 9.49 -15.18
C ASP A 16 -8.45 8.30 -15.21
N VAL A 17 -8.86 7.22 -15.84
CA VAL A 17 -8.02 6.04 -15.99
C VAL A 17 -6.88 6.34 -16.94
N ASP A 18 -5.66 6.36 -16.42
CA ASP A 18 -4.48 6.48 -17.24
C ASP A 18 -4.37 5.25 -18.15
N GLU A 19 -4.49 5.48 -19.47
CA GLU A 19 -4.30 4.44 -20.50
C GLU A 19 -2.90 3.80 -20.45
N LYS A 20 -1.97 4.41 -19.70
CA LYS A 20 -0.61 3.90 -19.49
C LYS A 20 -0.48 2.86 -18.37
N GLY A 21 -1.55 2.60 -17.62
CA GLY A 21 -1.52 1.63 -16.52
C GLY A 21 -0.71 2.05 -15.30
N ILE A 22 -0.58 3.36 -15.04
CA ILE A 22 0.08 3.87 -13.83
C ILE A 22 -0.86 3.69 -12.63
N VAL A 23 -0.36 3.04 -11.60
CA VAL A 23 -1.10 2.74 -10.36
C VAL A 23 -0.27 3.15 -9.15
N THR A 24 -0.90 3.81 -8.20
CA THR A 24 -0.30 4.16 -6.91
C THR A 24 -0.99 3.36 -5.81
N VAL A 25 -0.22 2.66 -5.02
CA VAL A 25 -0.71 1.73 -3.99
C VAL A 25 0.06 1.91 -2.68
N ALA A 26 -0.65 1.82 -1.56
CA ALA A 26 -0.05 1.62 -0.25
C ALA A 26 0.20 0.11 -0.07
N VAL A 27 1.45 -0.27 0.12
CA VAL A 27 1.87 -1.69 0.13
C VAL A 27 2.25 -2.20 1.52
N ASN A 28 2.42 -1.30 2.48
CA ASN A 28 2.70 -1.67 3.88
C ASN A 28 2.35 -0.51 4.82
N GLY A 29 1.83 -0.82 6.01
CA GLY A 29 1.65 0.14 7.09
C GLY A 29 2.94 0.36 7.86
N ILE A 30 3.24 1.62 8.21
CA ILE A 30 4.37 1.98 9.08
C ILE A 30 3.88 2.07 10.52
N GLY A 31 4.63 1.46 11.45
CA GLY A 31 4.28 1.45 12.87
C GLY A 31 3.13 0.53 13.24
N VAL A 32 2.65 -0.26 12.31
CA VAL A 32 1.56 -1.23 12.52
C VAL A 32 2.13 -2.63 12.57
N LYS A 33 1.67 -3.39 13.54
CA LYS A 33 2.03 -4.79 13.67
C LYS A 33 1.26 -5.62 12.64
N ASP A 34 1.97 -6.32 11.80
CA ASP A 34 1.38 -7.23 10.81
C ASP A 34 1.08 -8.62 11.40
N SER A 35 0.50 -9.50 10.59
CA SER A 35 0.17 -10.88 11.02
C SER A 35 1.40 -11.76 11.28
N GLN A 36 2.59 -11.34 10.84
CA GLN A 36 3.87 -12.00 11.11
C GLN A 36 4.55 -11.48 12.37
N ASN A 37 3.90 -10.58 13.12
CA ASN A 37 4.40 -9.87 14.30
C ASN A 37 5.51 -8.85 14.01
N ASP A 38 5.73 -8.45 12.78
CA ASP A 38 6.69 -7.43 12.44
C ASP A 38 6.04 -6.03 12.45
N ILE A 39 6.82 -5.04 12.89
CA ILE A 39 6.46 -3.63 12.90
C ILE A 39 7.51 -2.89 12.08
N SER A 40 7.12 -2.41 10.90
CA SER A 40 8.00 -1.55 10.09
C SER A 40 8.11 -0.18 10.75
N MET A 41 9.31 0.19 11.19
CA MET A 41 9.54 1.48 11.83
C MET A 41 9.71 2.59 10.79
N PRO A 42 9.38 3.86 11.13
CA PRO A 42 9.62 4.99 10.24
C PRO A 42 11.07 5.03 9.74
N GLY A 43 11.26 5.25 8.44
CA GLY A 43 12.57 5.25 7.79
C GLY A 43 13.10 3.87 7.38
N SER A 44 12.43 2.78 7.78
CA SER A 44 12.92 1.41 7.56
C SER A 44 13.08 1.02 6.09
N PHE A 45 12.36 1.67 5.18
CA PHE A 45 12.45 1.42 3.73
C PHE A 45 13.30 2.44 2.97
N ASN A 46 13.74 3.54 3.58
CA ASN A 46 14.42 4.64 2.87
C ASN A 46 15.64 4.17 2.09
N LYS A 47 16.48 3.33 2.72
CA LYS A 47 17.68 2.82 2.07
C LYS A 47 17.36 1.90 0.89
N THR A 48 16.45 0.95 1.08
CA THR A 48 16.09 -0.01 0.03
C THR A 48 15.42 0.67 -1.16
N LEU A 49 14.58 1.69 -0.95
CA LEU A 49 14.00 2.49 -2.02
C LEU A 49 15.08 3.23 -2.83
N LYS A 50 16.05 3.84 -2.15
CA LYS A 50 17.15 4.56 -2.80
C LYS A 50 18.06 3.65 -3.61
N GLU A 51 18.41 2.48 -3.07
CA GLU A 51 19.44 1.62 -3.64
C GLU A 51 18.89 0.53 -4.58
N ASN A 52 17.66 0.08 -4.36
CA ASN A 52 17.17 -1.16 -4.96
C ASN A 52 15.91 -1.01 -5.83
N ILE A 53 15.29 0.17 -5.92
CA ILE A 53 14.02 0.32 -6.63
C ILE A 53 14.09 -0.18 -8.09
N GLY A 54 15.18 0.04 -8.80
CA GLY A 54 15.38 -0.45 -10.17
C GLY A 54 15.49 -1.97 -10.28
N ARG A 55 15.67 -2.68 -9.17
CA ARG A 55 15.74 -4.14 -9.11
C ARG A 55 14.48 -4.77 -8.54
N MET A 56 13.60 -3.98 -7.92
CA MET A 56 12.32 -4.47 -7.38
C MET A 56 11.42 -4.98 -8.49
N ARG A 57 10.47 -5.82 -8.12
CA ARG A 57 9.47 -6.38 -9.03
C ARG A 57 8.07 -6.13 -8.48
N TRP A 58 7.09 -6.14 -9.37
CA TRP A 58 5.67 -6.09 -9.02
C TRP A 58 4.99 -7.36 -9.52
N PHE A 59 4.53 -8.19 -8.58
CA PHE A 59 3.92 -9.48 -8.89
C PHE A 59 2.43 -9.51 -8.54
N LEU A 60 1.75 -10.57 -8.97
CA LEU A 60 0.45 -10.99 -8.47
C LEU A 60 0.66 -12.14 -7.47
N ASN A 61 0.11 -11.98 -6.26
CA ASN A 61 0.10 -13.02 -5.21
C ASN A 61 1.49 -13.61 -4.89
N HIS A 62 2.56 -12.80 -4.91
CA HIS A 62 3.95 -13.22 -4.70
C HIS A 62 4.48 -14.27 -5.70
N ARG A 63 3.78 -14.44 -6.81
CA ARG A 63 4.16 -15.43 -7.83
C ARG A 63 5.16 -14.85 -8.82
N THR A 64 6.38 -15.35 -8.78
CA THR A 64 7.48 -14.87 -9.63
C THR A 64 7.26 -15.11 -11.13
N ASP A 65 6.36 -16.04 -11.49
CA ASP A 65 5.89 -16.28 -12.86
C ASP A 65 4.78 -15.31 -13.31
N GLN A 66 4.25 -14.49 -12.39
CA GLN A 66 3.17 -13.53 -12.65
C GLN A 66 3.63 -12.09 -12.46
N LEU A 67 4.56 -11.67 -13.30
CA LEU A 67 5.07 -10.29 -13.30
C LEU A 67 4.00 -9.35 -13.88
N LEU A 68 3.49 -8.43 -13.04
CA LEU A 68 2.46 -7.45 -13.40
C LEU A 68 3.04 -6.23 -14.11
N GLY A 69 4.20 -5.75 -13.66
CA GLY A 69 4.74 -4.50 -14.15
C GLY A 69 6.06 -4.11 -13.49
N VAL A 70 6.37 -2.82 -13.53
CA VAL A 70 7.60 -2.26 -12.99
C VAL A 70 7.32 -1.21 -11.93
N PRO A 71 8.03 -1.22 -10.79
CA PRO A 71 8.06 -0.10 -9.86
C PRO A 71 8.72 1.12 -10.54
N LEU A 72 8.09 2.27 -10.44
CA LEU A 72 8.62 3.54 -10.94
C LEU A 72 9.19 4.40 -9.82
N ASN A 73 8.47 4.45 -8.70
CA ASN A 73 8.86 5.24 -7.53
C ASN A 73 8.30 4.62 -6.26
N GLY A 74 8.87 4.98 -5.12
CA GLY A 74 8.38 4.59 -3.81
C GLY A 74 8.74 5.61 -2.75
N LYS A 75 7.89 5.79 -1.76
CA LYS A 75 8.09 6.73 -0.67
C LYS A 75 7.40 6.24 0.60
N GLU A 76 8.08 6.35 1.73
CA GLU A 76 7.40 6.34 3.01
C GLU A 76 6.65 7.66 3.21
N THR A 77 5.41 7.53 3.63
CA THR A 77 4.57 8.64 4.09
C THR A 77 4.28 8.45 5.57
N GLU A 78 3.61 9.40 6.18
CA GLU A 78 3.11 9.25 7.55
C GLU A 78 2.10 8.08 7.58
N GLY A 79 2.55 6.94 8.10
CA GLY A 79 1.75 5.72 8.28
C GLY A 79 1.80 4.67 7.16
N ASN A 80 2.35 4.95 5.96
CA ASN A 80 2.38 3.97 4.88
C ASN A 80 3.65 4.01 4.02
N LEU A 81 4.02 2.85 3.50
CA LEU A 81 4.89 2.73 2.33
C LEU A 81 4.03 2.77 1.08
N VAL A 82 4.22 3.79 0.25
CA VAL A 82 3.48 4.00 -1.00
C VAL A 82 4.41 3.73 -2.19
N MET A 83 3.92 2.93 -3.14
CA MET A 83 4.62 2.62 -4.38
C MET A 83 3.83 3.14 -5.58
N VAL A 84 4.54 3.69 -6.56
CA VAL A 84 4.01 4.00 -7.89
C VAL A 84 4.60 2.99 -8.85
N GLY A 85 3.75 2.31 -9.60
CA GLY A 85 4.16 1.33 -10.60
C GLY A 85 3.41 1.48 -11.90
N GLN A 86 3.96 0.89 -12.95
CA GLN A 86 3.33 0.79 -14.27
C GLN A 86 3.04 -0.66 -14.57
N LEU A 87 1.76 -0.98 -14.77
CA LEU A 87 1.31 -2.30 -15.23
C LEU A 87 1.74 -2.52 -16.69
N ASN A 88 2.15 -3.73 -17.00
CA ASN A 88 2.43 -4.13 -18.37
C ASN A 88 1.11 -4.48 -19.09
N LEU A 89 0.52 -3.50 -19.76
CA LEU A 89 -0.74 -3.65 -20.47
C LEU A 89 -0.63 -4.46 -21.78
N GLU A 90 0.58 -4.78 -22.24
CA GLU A 90 0.79 -5.73 -23.34
C GLU A 90 0.47 -7.17 -22.92
N LYS A 91 0.58 -7.46 -21.62
CA LYS A 91 0.19 -8.75 -21.06
C LYS A 91 -1.28 -8.76 -20.65
N GLN A 92 -1.95 -9.91 -20.86
CA GLN A 92 -3.33 -10.10 -20.41
C GLN A 92 -3.47 -9.89 -18.90
N ILE A 93 -2.57 -10.48 -18.09
CA ILE A 93 -2.56 -10.35 -16.63
C ILE A 93 -2.47 -8.89 -16.16
N GLY A 94 -1.75 -8.02 -16.88
CA GLY A 94 -1.67 -6.59 -16.56
C GLY A 94 -2.99 -5.87 -16.83
N ARG A 95 -3.64 -6.19 -17.95
CA ARG A 95 -4.97 -5.64 -18.28
C ARG A 95 -6.04 -6.11 -17.30
N ASP A 96 -6.05 -7.40 -16.96
CA ASP A 96 -7.00 -8.00 -16.01
C ASP A 96 -6.83 -7.35 -14.62
N THR A 97 -5.59 -7.22 -14.14
CA THR A 97 -5.31 -6.56 -12.86
C THR A 97 -5.77 -5.08 -12.86
N LEU A 98 -5.58 -4.35 -13.96
CA LEU A 98 -6.07 -2.98 -14.07
C LEU A 98 -7.61 -2.93 -14.04
N ALA A 99 -8.28 -3.88 -14.69
CA ALA A 99 -9.74 -4.00 -14.66
C ALA A 99 -10.24 -4.30 -13.24
N ASP A 100 -9.56 -5.18 -12.50
CA ASP A 100 -9.88 -5.49 -11.12
C ASP A 100 -9.72 -4.26 -10.21
N TYR A 101 -8.64 -3.49 -10.34
CA TYR A 101 -8.46 -2.24 -9.60
C TYR A 101 -9.61 -1.27 -9.82
N LYS A 102 -10.04 -1.10 -11.08
CA LYS A 102 -11.17 -0.23 -11.42
C LYS A 102 -12.46 -0.73 -10.83
N LEU A 103 -12.77 -2.01 -11.00
CA LEU A 103 -13.99 -2.63 -10.47
C LEU A 103 -14.09 -2.48 -8.95
N PHE A 104 -12.98 -2.74 -8.22
CA PHE A 104 -12.95 -2.58 -6.77
C PHE A 104 -13.15 -1.12 -6.37
N ALA A 105 -12.45 -0.17 -7.02
CA ALA A 105 -12.56 1.26 -6.73
C ALA A 105 -13.97 1.80 -7.01
N GLU A 106 -14.61 1.39 -8.11
CA GLU A 106 -16.00 1.76 -8.46
C GLU A 106 -17.01 1.30 -7.40
N ASN A 107 -16.70 0.20 -6.70
CA ASN A 107 -17.52 -0.34 -5.62
C ASN A 107 -17.09 0.12 -4.21
N GLY A 108 -16.21 1.13 -4.12
CA GLY A 108 -15.71 1.66 -2.84
C GLY A 108 -14.87 0.65 -2.05
N ARG A 109 -14.22 -0.28 -2.76
CA ARG A 109 -13.34 -1.32 -2.21
C ARG A 109 -11.92 -1.16 -2.74
N THR A 110 -10.99 -1.92 -2.20
CA THR A 110 -9.60 -1.96 -2.65
C THR A 110 -9.10 -3.39 -2.73
N LEU A 111 -8.21 -3.66 -3.68
CA LEU A 111 -7.33 -4.82 -3.58
C LEU A 111 -6.28 -4.54 -2.51
N GLU A 112 -5.91 -5.57 -1.78
CA GLU A 112 -4.84 -5.49 -0.80
C GLU A 112 -3.48 -5.76 -1.44
N HIS A 113 -2.43 -5.44 -0.71
CA HIS A 113 -1.05 -5.57 -1.18
C HIS A 113 -0.19 -6.25 -0.11
N SER A 114 0.95 -6.71 -0.54
CA SER A 114 1.97 -7.27 0.34
C SER A 114 3.36 -6.96 -0.21
N ILE A 115 4.38 -7.15 0.61
CA ILE A 115 5.78 -6.92 0.25
C ILE A 115 6.64 -8.15 0.49
N GLY A 116 7.55 -8.43 -0.43
CA GLY A 116 8.61 -9.42 -0.24
C GLY A 116 9.87 -8.75 0.29
N VAL A 117 10.15 -8.96 1.56
CA VAL A 117 11.19 -8.26 2.31
C VAL A 117 12.11 -9.20 3.08
N LYS A 118 13.31 -8.70 3.42
CA LYS A 118 14.20 -9.30 4.41
C LYS A 118 14.55 -8.24 5.45
N ALA A 119 14.36 -8.54 6.73
CA ALA A 119 14.82 -7.70 7.82
C ALA A 119 16.36 -7.68 7.82
N ILE A 120 16.93 -6.47 7.73
CA ILE A 120 18.38 -6.24 7.78
C ILE A 120 18.79 -5.81 9.18
N LYS A 121 17.95 -4.97 9.81
CA LYS A 121 18.20 -4.49 11.17
C LYS A 121 16.90 -4.50 11.97
N ARG A 122 16.96 -5.06 13.16
CA ARG A 122 15.88 -5.06 14.15
C ARG A 122 16.28 -4.23 15.35
N ASP A 123 15.30 -3.77 16.09
CA ASP A 123 15.53 -3.15 17.39
C ASP A 123 16.10 -4.16 18.39
N SER A 124 17.04 -3.73 19.24
CA SER A 124 17.72 -4.62 20.19
C SER A 124 16.87 -4.96 21.42
N VAL A 125 15.89 -4.13 21.73
CA VAL A 125 14.99 -4.30 22.89
C VAL A 125 13.70 -5.00 22.47
N ASP A 126 13.15 -4.62 21.33
CA ASP A 126 11.93 -5.18 20.79
C ASP A 126 12.17 -5.72 19.36
N PRO A 127 12.49 -7.01 19.20
CA PRO A 127 12.84 -7.61 17.92
C PRO A 127 11.66 -7.63 16.91
N CYS A 128 10.42 -7.35 17.33
CA CYS A 128 9.31 -7.15 16.42
C CYS A 128 9.48 -5.86 15.59
N LYS A 129 10.19 -4.87 16.11
CA LYS A 129 10.46 -3.60 15.42
C LYS A 129 11.58 -3.76 14.41
N VAL A 130 11.29 -3.55 13.15
CA VAL A 130 12.26 -3.61 12.06
C VAL A 130 12.68 -2.20 11.68
N LEU A 131 13.97 -1.92 11.86
CA LEU A 131 14.59 -0.61 11.63
C LEU A 131 15.14 -0.45 10.21
N GLU A 132 15.43 -1.54 9.52
CA GLU A 132 15.90 -1.54 8.13
C GLU A 132 15.40 -2.78 7.40
N TRP A 133 14.67 -2.56 6.30
CA TRP A 133 14.23 -3.58 5.37
C TRP A 133 15.08 -3.60 4.09
N ARG A 134 15.29 -4.80 3.55
CA ARG A 134 15.61 -4.99 2.13
C ARG A 134 14.36 -5.49 1.44
N MET A 135 13.79 -4.67 0.59
CA MET A 135 12.61 -4.99 -0.20
C MET A 135 13.02 -5.49 -1.59
N MET A 136 12.50 -6.64 -2.00
CA MET A 136 12.76 -7.26 -3.29
C MET A 136 11.59 -7.06 -4.26
N GLU A 137 10.36 -7.05 -3.72
CA GLU A 137 9.15 -6.93 -4.53
C GLU A 137 7.98 -6.40 -3.70
N TYR A 138 6.93 -5.98 -4.39
CA TYR A 138 5.58 -5.87 -3.85
C TYR A 138 4.60 -6.60 -4.75
N SER A 139 3.50 -7.02 -4.16
CA SER A 139 2.47 -7.79 -4.87
C SER A 139 1.09 -7.20 -4.66
N THR A 140 0.30 -7.21 -5.74
CA THR A 140 -1.15 -7.10 -5.67
C THR A 140 -1.70 -8.46 -5.24
N LEU A 141 -2.64 -8.44 -4.30
CA LEU A 141 -3.25 -9.66 -3.78
C LEU A 141 -4.70 -9.78 -4.22
N THR A 142 -5.09 -10.98 -4.60
CA THR A 142 -6.51 -11.37 -4.82
C THR A 142 -7.16 -11.94 -3.56
N SER A 143 -6.39 -12.03 -2.47
CA SER A 143 -6.81 -12.47 -1.14
C SER A 143 -6.41 -11.43 -0.09
N TRP A 144 -6.59 -11.74 1.19
CA TRP A 144 -6.19 -10.85 2.28
C TRP A 144 -4.68 -10.82 2.45
N GLY A 145 -4.15 -9.61 2.70
CA GLY A 145 -2.75 -9.38 3.02
C GLY A 145 -2.45 -9.55 4.50
N SER A 146 -1.16 -9.70 4.80
CA SER A 146 -0.69 -9.77 6.20
C SER A 146 -0.72 -8.41 6.91
N ASN A 147 -0.67 -7.32 6.17
CA ASN A 147 -0.76 -5.97 6.70
C ASN A 147 -2.11 -5.34 6.30
N PRO A 148 -2.98 -4.99 7.27
CA PRO A 148 -4.32 -4.47 6.97
C PRO A 148 -4.34 -3.05 6.42
N GLN A 149 -3.23 -2.33 6.47
CA GLN A 149 -3.11 -0.95 5.97
C GLN A 149 -2.53 -0.91 4.54
N THR A 150 -3.05 -1.76 3.67
CA THR A 150 -2.69 -1.77 2.25
C THR A 150 -3.90 -1.51 1.38
N PHE A 151 -3.78 -0.64 0.37
CA PHE A 151 -4.91 -0.20 -0.44
C PHE A 151 -4.47 0.49 -1.72
N LEU A 152 -5.41 0.63 -2.65
CA LEU A 152 -5.25 1.47 -3.83
C LEU A 152 -5.34 2.95 -3.44
N VAL A 153 -4.30 3.71 -3.76
CA VAL A 153 -4.26 5.16 -3.56
C VAL A 153 -4.83 5.88 -4.79
N ASN A 154 -4.34 5.54 -5.98
CA ASN A 154 -4.76 6.14 -7.24
C ASN A 154 -4.36 5.24 -8.43
N ILE A 155 -5.11 5.37 -9.53
CA ILE A 155 -4.79 4.77 -10.83
C ILE A 155 -4.05 5.76 -11.75
N LYS A 156 -3.64 6.92 -11.25
CA LYS A 156 -2.75 7.91 -11.88
C LYS A 156 -1.54 8.18 -11.00
N SER A 157 -0.50 8.78 -11.57
CA SER A 157 0.60 9.31 -10.74
C SER A 157 0.04 10.32 -9.74
N ALA A 158 -0.09 9.89 -8.49
CA ALA A 158 -0.61 10.75 -7.45
C ALA A 158 0.39 11.88 -7.14
N THR A 159 -0.11 13.10 -6.99
CA THR A 159 0.65 14.17 -6.35
C THR A 159 0.84 13.86 -4.85
N ALA A 160 1.83 14.47 -4.20
CA ALA A 160 2.04 14.29 -2.77
C ALA A 160 0.78 14.59 -1.93
N ASP A 161 -0.01 15.58 -2.35
CA ASP A 161 -1.27 15.95 -1.67
C ASP A 161 -2.35 14.90 -1.85
N GLN A 162 -2.49 14.31 -3.03
CA GLN A 162 -3.44 13.21 -3.29
C GLN A 162 -3.09 11.95 -2.50
N VAL A 163 -1.79 11.65 -2.34
CA VAL A 163 -1.33 10.55 -1.49
C VAL A 163 -1.70 10.80 -0.04
N LYS A 164 -1.50 12.02 0.46
CA LYS A 164 -1.87 12.42 1.83
C LYS A 164 -3.37 12.30 2.06
N GLU A 165 -4.20 12.82 1.16
CA GLU A 165 -5.66 12.72 1.27
C GLU A 165 -6.16 11.27 1.29
N ALA A 166 -5.59 10.40 0.44
CA ALA A 166 -5.94 8.98 0.42
C ALA A 166 -5.53 8.25 1.71
N VAL A 167 -4.35 8.56 2.25
CA VAL A 167 -3.88 8.03 3.54
C VAL A 167 -4.78 8.49 4.69
N ASP A 168 -5.11 9.79 4.73
CA ASP A 168 -6.02 10.35 5.74
C ASP A 168 -7.43 9.76 5.67
N PHE A 169 -7.93 9.47 4.47
CA PHE A 169 -9.22 8.82 4.28
C PHE A 169 -9.23 7.40 4.87
N VAL A 170 -8.22 6.60 4.55
CA VAL A 170 -8.11 5.22 5.06
C VAL A 170 -7.92 5.22 6.56
N ARG A 171 -7.08 6.11 7.10
CA ARG A 171 -6.91 6.28 8.55
C ARG A 171 -8.25 6.57 9.25
N LYS A 172 -9.07 7.48 8.70
CA LYS A 172 -10.42 7.77 9.21
C LYS A 172 -11.35 6.57 9.14
N ALA A 173 -11.30 5.80 8.06
CA ALA A 173 -12.11 4.59 7.90
C ALA A 173 -11.76 3.53 8.95
N PHE A 174 -10.48 3.32 9.24
CA PHE A 174 -10.04 2.40 10.31
C PHE A 174 -10.47 2.87 11.70
N LEU A 175 -10.41 4.17 11.99
CA LEU A 175 -10.91 4.74 13.26
C LEU A 175 -12.41 4.49 13.45
N GLN A 176 -13.21 4.55 12.39
CA GLN A 176 -14.65 4.30 12.42
C GLN A 176 -15.00 2.83 12.66
N HIS A 177 -14.09 1.90 12.33
CA HIS A 177 -14.28 0.46 12.53
C HIS A 177 -13.70 -0.09 13.85
N GLY A 178 -13.44 0.80 14.84
CA GLY A 178 -13.08 0.39 16.22
C GLY A 178 -11.59 0.08 16.42
N TYR A 179 -10.73 0.45 15.49
CA TYR A 179 -9.29 0.50 15.76
C TYR A 179 -9.03 1.73 16.64
N SER A 180 -8.64 1.50 17.90
CA SER A 180 -8.48 2.59 18.87
C SER A 180 -7.43 3.60 18.44
N ASP A 181 -7.73 4.87 18.65
CA ASP A 181 -6.87 6.03 18.42
C ASP A 181 -5.47 5.91 19.09
N GLU A 182 -5.35 5.13 20.17
CA GLU A 182 -4.07 4.85 20.86
C GLU A 182 -3.07 4.06 20.01
N ARG A 183 -3.54 3.19 19.10
CA ARG A 183 -2.66 2.52 18.14
C ARG A 183 -2.20 3.42 17.01
N LEU A 184 -2.91 4.53 16.77
CA LEU A 184 -2.64 5.50 15.72
C LEU A 184 -1.95 6.77 16.26
N LYS A 185 -2.07 7.07 17.58
CA LYS A 185 -1.48 8.24 18.25
C LYS A 185 -0.02 8.06 18.67
N GLY A 186 0.58 6.91 18.48
CA GLY A 186 1.98 6.67 18.84
C GLY A 186 2.99 7.46 17.99
N TYR A 187 2.56 8.43 17.19
CA TYR A 187 3.41 9.12 16.21
C TYR A 187 3.29 10.64 16.20
N ASP A 188 2.55 11.25 17.11
CA ASP A 188 2.68 12.68 17.40
C ASP A 188 3.85 12.84 18.39
N MET A 189 5.07 12.79 17.90
CA MET A 189 6.27 13.28 18.61
C MET A 189 7.03 14.21 17.68
N GLU A 190 6.91 15.51 18.00
CA GLU A 190 7.73 16.70 17.71
C GLU A 190 8.61 16.71 16.45
#